data_1ba72b41c169473f470739cc537db302
#
_entry.id   1ba72b41c169473f470739cc537db302
#
_cell.length_a   1.000
_cell.length_b   1.000
_cell.length_c   1.000
_cell.angle_alpha   90.00
_cell.angle_beta   90.00
_cell.angle_gamma   90.00
#
_symmetry.space_group_name_H-M   'P 1'
#
loop_
_entity.id
_entity.type
_entity.pdbx_description
1 polymer ?
#
loop_
_entity_poly.entity_id
_entity_poly.type
_entity_poly.pdbx_seq_one_letter_code
_entity_poly.pdbx_strand_id
1 'polypeptide(L)'
;MLFVPLRSVGGADTTSAMMGWWMLAMLAYPETQARAHAELDAIVGRARLPTFADYPHLPYIRAMVKEALHWRPVAPLGVPHQSTEDDWYEGMFIPKGTLCLTNVWHMNRDPEIFGKNTEHFDPARYLDASGDLASGVSDIKDQGHFSYGFGRRNCVGRHMADDSLFINIAVMLWATKIERKKDGSGRFLPLDLDGWVDVGDFVLADYHMLLRRS
;
A
#
# COMPACT_ATOMS: atom_id res chain seq x y z
N MET A 1 -26.68 -8.03 -14.88
CA MET A 1 -25.72 -7.36 -15.76
C MET A 1 -25.06 -6.12 -15.12
N LEU A 2 -24.91 -6.10 -13.77
CA LEU A 2 -24.32 -4.98 -12.99
C LEU A 2 -22.90 -5.29 -12.45
N PHE A 3 -22.33 -6.43 -12.79
CA PHE A 3 -21.05 -6.87 -12.21
C PHE A 3 -19.78 -6.34 -12.91
N VAL A 4 -19.88 -5.87 -14.14
CA VAL A 4 -18.72 -5.41 -14.91
C VAL A 4 -18.25 -4.01 -14.47
N PRO A 5 -19.15 -3.02 -14.25
CA PRO A 5 -18.70 -1.70 -13.81
C PRO A 5 -18.07 -1.69 -12.41
N LEU A 6 -18.62 -2.47 -11.47
CA LEU A 6 -18.09 -2.53 -10.09
C LEU A 6 -16.68 -3.13 -10.02
N ARG A 7 -16.37 -4.11 -10.87
CA ARG A 7 -15.01 -4.70 -10.96
C ARG A 7 -14.00 -3.75 -11.59
N SER A 8 -14.42 -2.94 -12.58
CA SER A 8 -13.57 -1.93 -13.22
C SER A 8 -13.23 -0.80 -12.25
N VAL A 9 -14.23 -0.27 -11.55
CA VAL A 9 -14.05 0.79 -10.55
C VAL A 9 -13.20 0.30 -9.39
N GLY A 10 -13.51 -0.87 -8.82
CA GLY A 10 -12.74 -1.44 -7.70
C GLY A 10 -11.28 -1.73 -8.05
N GLY A 11 -10.95 -2.05 -9.30
CA GLY A 11 -9.59 -2.38 -9.71
C GLY A 11 -8.76 -1.18 -10.13
N ALA A 12 -9.36 -0.18 -10.77
CA ALA A 12 -8.64 0.99 -11.28
C ALA A 12 -8.38 2.03 -10.18
N ASP A 13 -9.45 2.44 -9.47
CA ASP A 13 -9.38 3.55 -8.53
C ASP A 13 -8.54 3.22 -7.29
N THR A 14 -8.70 2.00 -6.74
CA THR A 14 -7.93 1.59 -5.56
C THR A 14 -6.43 1.47 -5.83
N THR A 15 -6.04 0.93 -6.98
CA THR A 15 -4.63 0.83 -7.36
C THR A 15 -4.03 2.21 -7.63
N SER A 16 -4.77 3.11 -8.29
CA SER A 16 -4.35 4.50 -8.51
C SER A 16 -4.19 5.26 -7.20
N ALA A 17 -5.15 5.11 -6.28
CA ALA A 17 -5.07 5.71 -4.95
C ALA A 17 -3.85 5.23 -4.17
N MET A 18 -3.58 3.92 -4.22
CA MET A 18 -2.39 3.35 -3.57
C MET A 18 -1.09 3.89 -4.16
N MET A 19 -1.00 4.04 -5.47
CA MET A 19 0.15 4.68 -6.13
C MET A 19 0.33 6.13 -5.67
N GLY A 20 -0.78 6.86 -5.45
CA GLY A 20 -0.75 8.21 -4.87
C GLY A 20 -0.12 8.23 -3.47
N TRP A 21 -0.58 7.37 -2.57
CA TRP A 21 -0.01 7.23 -1.22
C TRP A 21 1.45 6.80 -1.24
N TRP A 22 1.81 5.87 -2.12
CA TRP A 22 3.20 5.47 -2.29
C TRP A 22 4.08 6.64 -2.78
N MET A 23 3.62 7.46 -3.74
CA MET A 23 4.37 8.64 -4.19
C MET A 23 4.54 9.66 -3.06
N LEU A 24 3.52 9.87 -2.23
CA LEU A 24 3.65 10.70 -1.03
C LEU A 24 4.72 10.15 -0.08
N ALA A 25 4.76 8.83 0.12
CA ALA A 25 5.81 8.19 0.92
C ALA A 25 7.21 8.44 0.35
N MET A 26 7.40 8.41 -0.98
CA MET A 26 8.69 8.72 -1.61
C MET A 26 9.15 10.17 -1.39
N LEU A 27 8.20 11.10 -1.28
CA LEU A 27 8.49 12.50 -0.93
C LEU A 27 8.85 12.69 0.55
N ALA A 28 8.20 11.90 1.43
CA ALA A 28 8.38 12.00 2.87
C ALA A 28 9.63 11.25 3.37
N TYR A 29 9.94 10.11 2.73
CA TYR A 29 10.99 9.16 3.14
C TYR A 29 11.96 8.89 1.97
N PRO A 30 12.76 9.89 1.54
CA PRO A 30 13.62 9.78 0.36
C PRO A 30 14.72 8.71 0.50
N GLU A 31 15.07 8.30 1.72
CA GLU A 31 15.99 7.21 1.99
C GLU A 31 15.45 5.86 1.50
N THR A 32 14.14 5.64 1.57
CA THR A 32 13.51 4.41 1.09
C THR A 32 13.59 4.34 -0.43
N GLN A 33 13.40 5.48 -1.10
CA GLN A 33 13.57 5.60 -2.55
C GLN A 33 15.02 5.34 -2.97
N ALA A 34 16.00 5.89 -2.24
CA ALA A 34 17.41 5.67 -2.52
C ALA A 34 17.80 4.18 -2.42
N ARG A 35 17.28 3.47 -1.42
CA ARG A 35 17.53 2.03 -1.27
C ARG A 35 16.91 1.22 -2.40
N ALA A 36 15.69 1.57 -2.83
CA ALA A 36 15.03 0.93 -3.97
C ALA A 36 15.79 1.15 -5.29
N HIS A 37 16.31 2.36 -5.52
CA HIS A 37 17.18 2.64 -6.68
C HIS A 37 18.44 1.76 -6.65
N ALA A 38 19.10 1.61 -5.49
CA ALA A 38 20.28 0.77 -5.38
C ALA A 38 19.99 -0.71 -5.70
N GLU A 39 18.84 -1.23 -5.25
CA GLU A 39 18.41 -2.60 -5.60
C GLU A 39 18.15 -2.75 -7.11
N LEU A 40 17.41 -1.80 -7.71
CA LEU A 40 17.13 -1.81 -9.16
C LEU A 40 18.39 -1.71 -9.99
N ASP A 41 19.34 -0.85 -9.61
CA ASP A 41 20.60 -0.72 -10.32
C ASP A 41 21.46 -1.98 -10.24
N ALA A 42 21.47 -2.66 -9.10
CA ALA A 42 22.23 -3.89 -8.89
C ALA A 42 21.64 -5.09 -9.65
N ILE A 43 20.31 -5.21 -9.72
CA ILE A 43 19.63 -6.40 -10.25
C ILE A 43 19.22 -6.23 -11.71
N VAL A 44 18.63 -5.10 -12.07
CA VAL A 44 18.09 -4.83 -13.40
C VAL A 44 19.11 -4.09 -14.27
N GLY A 45 19.83 -3.16 -13.68
CA GLY A 45 20.73 -2.24 -14.38
C GLY A 45 19.97 -1.22 -15.23
N ARG A 46 20.67 -0.53 -16.10
CA ARG A 46 20.12 0.56 -16.94
C ARG A 46 19.88 0.19 -18.39
N ALA A 47 20.22 -1.05 -18.80
CA ALA A 47 20.10 -1.49 -20.19
C ALA A 47 18.68 -1.92 -20.59
N ARG A 48 17.81 -2.23 -19.64
CA ARG A 48 16.44 -2.70 -19.86
C ARG A 48 15.51 -2.23 -18.78
N LEU A 49 14.20 -2.25 -19.06
CA LEU A 49 13.17 -2.01 -18.05
C LEU A 49 13.04 -3.22 -17.10
N PRO A 50 12.60 -2.98 -15.83
CA PRO A 50 12.14 -4.05 -14.96
C PRO A 50 10.98 -4.81 -15.57
N THR A 51 10.90 -6.10 -15.27
CA THR A 51 9.84 -7.01 -15.73
C THR A 51 9.39 -7.91 -14.59
N PHE A 52 8.33 -8.68 -14.78
CA PHE A 52 7.90 -9.68 -13.78
C PHE A 52 8.94 -10.81 -13.56
N ALA A 53 9.87 -11.03 -14.49
CA ALA A 53 10.96 -11.98 -14.28
C ALA A 53 11.92 -11.52 -13.16
N ASP A 54 11.97 -10.24 -12.87
CA ASP A 54 12.80 -9.67 -11.80
C ASP A 54 12.14 -9.77 -10.41
N TYR A 55 10.84 -10.08 -10.34
CA TYR A 55 10.06 -10.14 -9.11
C TYR A 55 10.71 -10.94 -7.98
N PRO A 56 11.27 -12.16 -8.21
CA PRO A 56 11.93 -12.93 -7.15
C PRO A 56 13.20 -12.26 -6.60
N HIS A 57 13.84 -11.39 -7.39
CA HIS A 57 15.14 -10.79 -7.13
C HIS A 57 15.08 -9.35 -6.62
N LEU A 58 13.87 -8.80 -6.42
CA LEU A 58 13.63 -7.45 -5.95
C LEU A 58 12.85 -7.46 -4.61
N PRO A 59 13.43 -8.04 -3.54
CA PRO A 59 12.77 -8.16 -2.25
C PRO A 59 12.42 -6.80 -1.63
N TYR A 60 13.24 -5.76 -1.79
CA TYR A 60 12.95 -4.45 -1.25
C TYR A 60 11.78 -3.75 -1.96
N ILE A 61 11.69 -3.86 -3.28
CA ILE A 61 10.52 -3.36 -4.03
C ILE A 61 9.25 -4.09 -3.60
N ARG A 62 9.31 -5.41 -3.39
CA ARG A 62 8.17 -6.20 -2.89
C ARG A 62 7.78 -5.80 -1.46
N ALA A 63 8.76 -5.57 -0.60
CA ALA A 63 8.55 -5.04 0.74
C ALA A 63 7.91 -3.63 0.70
N MET A 64 8.31 -2.79 -0.24
CA MET A 64 7.74 -1.46 -0.46
C MET A 64 6.27 -1.51 -0.88
N VAL A 65 5.86 -2.49 -1.68
CA VAL A 65 4.43 -2.73 -2.01
C VAL A 65 3.63 -3.06 -0.75
N LYS A 66 4.14 -4.00 0.07
CA LYS A 66 3.49 -4.38 1.34
C LYS A 66 3.38 -3.19 2.30
N GLU A 67 4.45 -2.42 2.41
CA GLU A 67 4.48 -1.24 3.28
C GLU A 67 3.53 -0.15 2.80
N ALA A 68 3.38 0.07 1.50
CA ALA A 68 2.41 1.03 0.97
C ALA A 68 0.98 0.66 1.39
N LEU A 69 0.62 -0.62 1.24
CA LEU A 69 -0.69 -1.15 1.63
C LEU A 69 -0.92 -1.13 3.15
N HIS A 70 0.15 -1.29 3.94
CA HIS A 70 0.12 -1.17 5.39
C HIS A 70 -0.04 0.29 5.84
N TRP A 71 0.84 1.19 5.36
CA TRP A 71 0.99 2.57 5.85
C TRP A 71 -0.26 3.42 5.67
N ARG A 72 -0.89 3.35 4.48
CA ARG A 72 -2.11 4.12 4.16
C ARG A 72 -3.11 3.25 3.39
N PRO A 73 -3.98 2.52 4.11
CA PRO A 73 -5.01 1.71 3.46
C PRO A 73 -5.98 2.61 2.69
N VAL A 74 -6.25 2.26 1.43
CA VAL A 74 -7.17 3.02 0.56
C VAL A 74 -8.61 2.97 1.08
N ALA A 75 -8.98 1.88 1.75
CA ALA A 75 -10.27 1.72 2.42
C ALA A 75 -10.04 1.61 3.95
N PRO A 76 -9.89 2.73 4.67
CA PRO A 76 -9.50 2.72 6.08
C PRO A 76 -10.53 2.08 7.01
N LEU A 77 -11.81 2.05 6.63
CA LEU A 77 -12.89 1.38 7.35
C LEU A 77 -13.30 0.04 6.72
N GLY A 78 -12.50 -0.44 5.76
CA GLY A 78 -12.84 -1.63 4.98
C GLY A 78 -14.08 -1.44 4.10
N VAL A 79 -14.60 -2.54 3.57
CA VAL A 79 -15.89 -2.56 2.87
C VAL A 79 -16.96 -2.98 3.87
N PRO A 80 -18.07 -2.25 4.02
CA PRO A 80 -19.13 -2.59 4.96
C PRO A 80 -19.71 -3.99 4.69
N HIS A 81 -19.86 -4.78 5.74
CA HIS A 81 -20.53 -6.08 5.73
C HIS A 81 -21.83 -6.01 6.52
N GLN A 82 -22.78 -6.88 6.20
CA GLN A 82 -24.02 -6.99 6.94
C GLN A 82 -24.21 -8.42 7.44
N SER A 83 -24.58 -8.59 8.72
CA SER A 83 -24.91 -9.88 9.29
C SER A 83 -26.14 -10.46 8.60
N THR A 84 -26.11 -11.74 8.23
CA THR A 84 -27.21 -12.42 7.55
C THR A 84 -28.16 -13.14 8.51
N GLU A 85 -27.74 -13.32 9.76
CA GLU A 85 -28.48 -13.97 10.85
C GLU A 85 -28.09 -13.35 12.18
N ASP A 86 -28.84 -13.67 13.25
CA ASP A 86 -28.47 -13.30 14.60
C ASP A 86 -27.22 -14.07 15.02
N ASP A 87 -26.31 -13.43 15.73
CA ASP A 87 -25.05 -14.03 16.18
C ASP A 87 -24.68 -13.51 17.58
N TRP A 88 -23.71 -14.19 18.21
CA TRP A 88 -23.14 -13.81 19.49
C TRP A 88 -21.61 -13.82 19.40
N TYR A 89 -21.00 -12.75 19.83
CA TYR A 89 -19.55 -12.64 19.93
C TYR A 89 -19.16 -12.17 21.32
N GLU A 90 -18.38 -12.98 22.04
CA GLU A 90 -17.91 -12.69 23.41
C GLU A 90 -19.01 -12.21 24.37
N GLY A 91 -20.18 -12.83 24.29
CA GLY A 91 -21.35 -12.48 25.13
C GLY A 91 -22.15 -11.26 24.63
N MET A 92 -21.76 -10.64 23.53
CA MET A 92 -22.48 -9.54 22.89
C MET A 92 -23.42 -10.09 21.78
N PHE A 93 -24.67 -9.69 21.84
CA PHE A 93 -25.67 -10.06 20.81
C PHE A 93 -25.51 -9.16 19.58
N ILE A 94 -25.42 -9.79 18.41
CA ILE A 94 -25.34 -9.11 17.11
C ILE A 94 -26.60 -9.48 16.32
N PRO A 95 -27.58 -8.56 16.22
CA PRO A 95 -28.81 -8.82 15.47
C PRO A 95 -28.54 -9.04 13.97
N LYS A 96 -29.35 -9.83 13.33
CA LYS A 96 -29.47 -9.90 11.88
C LYS A 96 -29.65 -8.50 11.28
N GLY A 97 -28.92 -8.22 10.22
CA GLY A 97 -28.94 -6.92 9.54
C GLY A 97 -27.98 -5.89 10.12
N THR A 98 -27.22 -6.24 11.18
CA THR A 98 -26.19 -5.35 11.74
C THR A 98 -25.12 -5.04 10.70
N LEU A 99 -24.82 -3.74 10.52
CA LEU A 99 -23.73 -3.27 9.68
C LEU A 99 -22.39 -3.40 10.45
N CYS A 100 -21.47 -4.17 9.89
CA CYS A 100 -20.16 -4.42 10.46
C CYS A 100 -19.10 -3.64 9.65
N LEU A 101 -18.38 -2.75 10.32
CA LEU A 101 -17.24 -2.00 9.75
C LEU A 101 -15.93 -2.49 10.36
N THR A 102 -14.92 -2.63 9.52
CA THR A 102 -13.58 -3.04 9.96
C THR A 102 -12.67 -1.82 10.01
N ASN A 103 -12.14 -1.49 11.19
CA ASN A 103 -11.19 -0.40 11.33
C ASN A 103 -9.77 -0.83 10.85
N VAL A 104 -9.61 -0.97 9.53
CA VAL A 104 -8.34 -1.35 8.89
C VAL A 104 -7.23 -0.36 9.21
N TRP A 105 -7.57 0.93 9.33
CA TRP A 105 -6.64 1.98 9.72
C TRP A 105 -5.97 1.69 11.06
N HIS A 106 -6.76 1.35 12.06
CA HIS A 106 -6.25 1.02 13.40
C HIS A 106 -5.51 -0.33 13.40
N MET A 107 -6.07 -1.33 12.71
CA MET A 107 -5.48 -2.66 12.66
C MET A 107 -4.09 -2.68 12.02
N ASN A 108 -3.87 -1.89 10.97
CA ASN A 108 -2.55 -1.72 10.37
C ASN A 108 -1.56 -0.94 11.27
N ARG A 109 -2.03 -0.38 12.39
CA ARG A 109 -1.20 0.36 13.36
C ARG A 109 -1.02 -0.36 14.67
N ASP A 110 -1.43 -1.62 14.74
CA ASP A 110 -1.27 -2.43 15.94
C ASP A 110 0.24 -2.67 16.21
N PRO A 111 0.78 -2.13 17.34
CA PRO A 111 2.20 -2.26 17.65
C PRO A 111 2.60 -3.68 18.04
N GLU A 112 1.67 -4.55 18.42
CA GLU A 112 1.93 -5.95 18.71
C GLU A 112 2.23 -6.73 17.42
N ILE A 113 1.63 -6.31 16.30
CA ILE A 113 1.80 -6.95 14.99
C ILE A 113 2.92 -6.29 14.18
N PHE A 114 2.93 -4.94 14.12
CA PHE A 114 3.79 -4.18 13.21
C PHE A 114 4.97 -3.49 13.90
N GLY A 115 5.09 -3.62 15.24
CA GLY A 115 6.13 -2.95 16.01
C GLY A 115 5.78 -1.49 16.34
N LYS A 116 6.74 -0.76 16.95
CA LYS A 116 6.46 0.55 17.57
C LYS A 116 6.30 1.71 16.59
N ASN A 117 6.83 1.61 15.36
CA ASN A 117 6.89 2.71 14.39
C ASN A 117 5.91 2.53 13.23
N THR A 118 4.66 2.20 13.54
CA THR A 118 3.65 1.88 12.52
C THR A 118 3.26 3.07 11.64
N GLU A 119 3.47 4.31 12.13
CA GLU A 119 3.20 5.55 11.38
C GLU A 119 4.33 5.91 10.39
N HIS A 120 5.49 5.31 10.53
CA HIS A 120 6.63 5.56 9.65
C HIS A 120 6.63 4.58 8.49
N PHE A 121 6.78 5.09 7.27
CA PHE A 121 6.91 4.25 6.07
C PHE A 121 8.27 3.57 6.07
N ASP A 122 8.30 2.30 6.41
CA ASP A 122 9.52 1.50 6.53
C ASP A 122 9.37 0.13 5.85
N PRO A 123 9.73 0.01 4.57
CA PRO A 123 9.71 -1.28 3.89
C PRO A 123 10.57 -2.35 4.56
N ALA A 124 11.58 -1.97 5.34
CA ALA A 124 12.47 -2.94 5.98
C ALA A 124 11.77 -3.79 7.04
N ARG A 125 10.59 -3.37 7.55
CA ARG A 125 9.76 -4.21 8.46
C ARG A 125 9.35 -5.55 7.85
N TYR A 126 9.34 -5.65 6.53
CA TYR A 126 8.99 -6.86 5.78
C TYR A 126 10.19 -7.67 5.32
N LEU A 127 11.40 -7.30 5.74
CA LEU A 127 12.62 -8.01 5.39
C LEU A 127 13.17 -8.76 6.60
N ASP A 128 13.73 -9.92 6.36
CA ASP A 128 14.50 -10.66 7.35
C ASP A 128 15.95 -10.16 7.44
N ALA A 129 16.76 -10.82 8.28
CA ALA A 129 18.16 -10.45 8.48
C ALA A 129 19.05 -10.69 7.24
N SER A 130 18.63 -11.51 6.28
CA SER A 130 19.32 -11.71 5.00
C SER A 130 18.95 -10.65 3.95
N GLY A 131 17.92 -9.86 4.20
CA GLY A 131 17.38 -8.87 3.28
C GLY A 131 16.33 -9.42 2.33
N ASP A 132 15.92 -10.67 2.49
CA ASP A 132 14.81 -11.28 1.78
C ASP A 132 13.48 -10.97 2.46
N LEU A 133 12.36 -11.20 1.76
CA LEU A 133 11.05 -11.04 2.38
C LEU A 133 10.88 -12.01 3.55
N ALA A 134 10.63 -11.46 4.72
CA ALA A 134 10.30 -12.22 5.90
C ALA A 134 9.02 -13.03 5.68
N SER A 135 8.96 -14.24 6.25
CA SER A 135 7.72 -15.02 6.35
C SER A 135 6.69 -14.20 7.12
N GLY A 136 5.50 -14.00 6.55
CA GLY A 136 4.46 -13.17 7.14
C GLY A 136 3.98 -13.67 8.49
N VAL A 137 3.36 -12.78 9.27
CA VAL A 137 2.64 -13.15 10.49
C VAL A 137 1.48 -14.08 10.11
N SER A 138 1.36 -15.23 10.75
CA SER A 138 0.47 -16.34 10.38
C SER A 138 -1.02 -15.95 10.20
N ASP A 139 -1.48 -14.96 10.94
CA ASP A 139 -2.90 -14.57 10.97
C ASP A 139 -3.34 -13.73 9.76
N ILE A 140 -2.40 -13.10 9.04
CA ILE A 140 -2.68 -12.29 7.84
C ILE A 140 -2.28 -13.01 6.54
N LYS A 141 -2.18 -14.35 6.57
CA LYS A 141 -1.99 -15.22 5.38
C LYS A 141 -0.95 -14.69 4.38
N ASP A 142 0.24 -14.38 4.86
CA ASP A 142 1.39 -13.90 4.07
C ASP A 142 1.22 -12.52 3.42
N GLN A 143 0.08 -11.85 3.57
CA GLN A 143 -0.14 -10.50 3.02
C GLN A 143 0.69 -9.45 3.77
N GLY A 144 0.82 -9.59 5.08
CA GLY A 144 1.58 -8.66 5.93
C GLY A 144 0.85 -7.35 6.22
N HIS A 145 -0.46 -7.25 5.91
CA HIS A 145 -1.32 -6.10 6.20
C HIS A 145 -2.81 -6.50 6.12
N PHE A 146 -3.69 -5.64 6.65
CA PHE A 146 -5.14 -5.89 6.67
C PHE A 146 -5.92 -5.25 5.51
N SER A 147 -5.25 -4.55 4.59
CA SER A 147 -5.89 -3.73 3.55
C SER A 147 -6.71 -4.50 2.53
N TYR A 148 -6.48 -5.80 2.39
CA TYR A 148 -7.29 -6.68 1.52
C TYR A 148 -8.46 -7.35 2.23
N GLY A 149 -8.70 -7.05 3.52
CA GLY A 149 -9.76 -7.67 4.31
C GLY A 149 -9.45 -9.11 4.72
N PHE A 150 -10.50 -9.91 5.01
CA PHE A 150 -10.37 -11.17 5.74
C PHE A 150 -11.20 -12.30 5.16
N GLY A 151 -10.77 -13.54 5.49
CA GLY A 151 -11.53 -14.77 5.34
C GLY A 151 -12.05 -14.98 3.92
N ARG A 152 -13.31 -15.40 3.82
CA ARG A 152 -13.97 -15.70 2.53
C ARG A 152 -14.29 -14.46 1.70
N ARG A 153 -14.20 -13.26 2.29
CA ARG A 153 -14.46 -11.95 1.65
C ARG A 153 -13.20 -11.16 1.40
N ASN A 154 -12.03 -11.78 1.56
CA ASN A 154 -10.76 -11.18 1.18
C ASN A 154 -10.80 -10.70 -0.28
N CYS A 155 -10.12 -9.60 -0.57
CA CYS A 155 -10.10 -8.98 -1.88
C CYS A 155 -9.78 -10.00 -2.99
N VAL A 156 -10.70 -10.17 -3.92
CA VAL A 156 -10.55 -11.11 -5.04
C VAL A 156 -9.43 -10.65 -6.00
N GLY A 157 -9.21 -9.33 -6.11
CA GLY A 157 -8.22 -8.71 -6.99
C GLY A 157 -6.82 -8.57 -6.38
N ARG A 158 -6.57 -9.05 -5.15
CA ARG A 158 -5.30 -8.81 -4.43
C ARG A 158 -4.04 -9.17 -5.22
N HIS A 159 -4.04 -10.30 -5.92
CA HIS A 159 -2.89 -10.73 -6.72
C HIS A 159 -2.61 -9.78 -7.88
N MET A 160 -3.67 -9.36 -8.59
CA MET A 160 -3.56 -8.38 -9.67
C MET A 160 -3.11 -7.01 -9.12
N ALA A 161 -3.59 -6.62 -7.93
CA ALA A 161 -3.18 -5.37 -7.29
C ALA A 161 -1.70 -5.41 -6.89
N ASP A 162 -1.24 -6.49 -6.25
CA ASP A 162 0.17 -6.66 -5.89
C ASP A 162 1.08 -6.63 -7.13
N ASP A 163 0.73 -7.37 -8.18
CA ASP A 163 1.48 -7.39 -9.44
C ASP A 163 1.50 -6.01 -10.10
N SER A 164 0.36 -5.32 -10.12
CA SER A 164 0.26 -3.97 -10.71
C SER A 164 1.08 -2.95 -9.92
N LEU A 165 1.02 -2.98 -8.59
CA LEU A 165 1.81 -2.11 -7.73
C LEU A 165 3.30 -2.39 -7.90
N PHE A 166 3.69 -3.67 -7.89
CA PHE A 166 5.08 -4.07 -8.07
C PHE A 166 5.67 -3.51 -9.36
N ILE A 167 5.04 -3.79 -10.51
CA ILE A 167 5.62 -3.38 -11.80
C ILE A 167 5.60 -1.86 -11.97
N ASN A 168 4.54 -1.17 -11.53
CA ASN A 168 4.47 0.29 -11.62
C ASN A 168 5.53 0.96 -10.73
N ILE A 169 5.70 0.51 -9.48
CA ILE A 169 6.73 1.02 -8.56
C ILE A 169 8.13 0.77 -9.13
N ALA A 170 8.41 -0.46 -9.58
CA ALA A 170 9.71 -0.82 -10.14
C ALA A 170 10.06 0.03 -11.37
N VAL A 171 9.13 0.18 -12.32
CA VAL A 171 9.33 0.96 -13.55
C VAL A 171 9.45 2.46 -13.24
N MET A 172 8.61 3.00 -12.37
CA MET A 172 8.67 4.42 -11.99
C MET A 172 10.01 4.76 -11.34
N LEU A 173 10.47 3.99 -10.36
CA LEU A 173 11.76 4.22 -9.71
C LEU A 173 12.95 3.97 -10.65
N TRP A 174 12.86 2.98 -11.54
CA TRP A 174 13.89 2.78 -12.56
C TRP A 174 14.01 3.99 -13.50
N ALA A 175 12.87 4.59 -13.87
CA ALA A 175 12.83 5.68 -14.85
C ALA A 175 13.00 7.07 -14.23
N THR A 176 12.59 7.26 -12.96
CA THR A 176 12.45 8.58 -12.37
C THR A 176 12.92 8.65 -10.93
N LYS A 177 13.24 9.87 -10.49
CA LYS A 177 13.40 10.24 -9.10
C LYS A 177 12.24 11.14 -8.70
N ILE A 178 11.56 10.80 -7.62
CA ILE A 178 10.44 11.58 -7.08
C ILE A 178 11.01 12.57 -6.06
N GLU A 179 10.79 13.86 -6.28
CA GLU A 179 11.34 14.93 -5.44
C GLU A 179 10.27 15.94 -5.05
N ARG A 180 10.41 16.53 -3.86
CA ARG A 180 9.56 17.64 -3.42
C ARG A 180 9.79 18.86 -4.29
N LYS A 181 8.68 19.51 -4.67
CA LYS A 181 8.72 20.78 -5.39
C LYS A 181 9.24 21.90 -4.48
N LYS A 182 9.99 22.83 -5.06
CA LYS A 182 10.47 24.04 -4.40
C LYS A 182 9.69 25.25 -4.89
N ASP A 183 9.52 26.23 -4.01
CA ASP A 183 9.00 27.56 -4.35
C ASP A 183 10.03 28.40 -5.11
N GLY A 184 9.63 29.63 -5.51
CA GLY A 184 10.51 30.58 -6.20
C GLY A 184 11.73 31.05 -5.38
N SER A 185 11.75 30.81 -4.07
CA SER A 185 12.88 31.10 -3.17
C SER A 185 13.81 29.90 -2.94
N GLY A 186 13.51 28.73 -3.56
CA GLY A 186 14.28 27.50 -3.42
C GLY A 186 13.90 26.66 -2.19
N ARG A 187 12.89 27.05 -1.40
CA ARG A 187 12.41 26.28 -0.24
C ARG A 187 11.45 25.20 -0.71
N PHE A 188 11.50 24.02 -0.06
CA PHE A 188 10.54 22.96 -0.33
C PHE A 188 9.13 23.40 0.05
N LEU A 189 8.17 23.15 -0.83
CA LEU A 189 6.74 23.30 -0.50
C LEU A 189 6.38 22.40 0.69
N PRO A 190 5.43 22.84 1.55
CA PRO A 190 4.93 22.00 2.63
C PRO A 190 4.49 20.65 2.11
N LEU A 191 4.70 19.62 2.88
CA LEU A 191 4.19 18.26 2.64
C LEU A 191 3.23 17.92 3.77
N ASP A 192 1.98 17.74 3.43
CA ASP A 192 0.95 17.28 4.36
C ASP A 192 0.80 15.76 4.21
N LEU A 193 1.21 15.02 5.23
CA LEU A 193 1.13 13.56 5.24
C LEU A 193 -0.28 13.06 5.54
N ASP A 194 -1.13 13.91 6.08
CA ASP A 194 -2.52 13.63 6.41
C ASP A 194 -3.49 14.31 5.42
N GLY A 195 -2.94 15.07 4.46
CA GLY A 195 -3.70 15.68 3.38
C GLY A 195 -4.29 14.60 2.46
N TRP A 196 -5.60 14.56 2.37
CA TRP A 196 -6.32 13.60 1.55
C TRP A 196 -7.58 14.22 0.94
N VAL A 197 -8.01 13.66 -0.17
CA VAL A 197 -9.28 13.99 -0.82
C VAL A 197 -10.17 12.76 -0.76
N ASP A 198 -11.37 12.95 -0.22
CA ASP A 198 -12.40 11.92 -0.19
C ASP A 198 -13.04 11.79 -1.58
N VAL A 199 -12.97 10.59 -2.15
CA VAL A 199 -13.59 10.26 -3.43
C VAL A 199 -14.54 9.08 -3.20
N GLY A 200 -15.56 9.32 -2.40
CA GLY A 200 -16.53 8.30 -1.99
C GLY A 200 -15.91 7.32 -0.97
N ASP A 201 -15.82 6.03 -1.32
CA ASP A 201 -15.32 4.99 -0.40
C ASP A 201 -13.77 4.93 -0.31
N PHE A 202 -13.05 5.79 -1.04
CA PHE A 202 -11.59 5.75 -1.15
C PHE A 202 -10.95 7.07 -0.76
N VAL A 203 -9.72 7.00 -0.28
CA VAL A 203 -8.91 8.14 0.16
C VAL A 203 -7.72 8.29 -0.77
N LEU A 204 -7.54 9.48 -1.33
CA LEU A 204 -6.43 9.85 -2.21
C LEU A 204 -5.49 10.82 -1.51
N ALA A 205 -4.18 10.69 -1.77
CA ALA A 205 -3.17 11.64 -1.31
C ALA A 205 -3.23 12.95 -2.12
N ASP A 206 -3.11 14.09 -1.45
CA ASP A 206 -2.95 15.41 -2.07
C ASP A 206 -1.54 15.96 -1.82
N TYR A 207 -0.76 16.16 -2.89
CA TYR A 207 0.62 16.62 -2.77
C TYR A 207 1.18 17.26 -4.06
N HIS A 208 2.26 18.05 -3.89
CA HIS A 208 3.01 18.63 -5.00
C HIS A 208 4.37 17.94 -5.15
N MET A 209 4.61 17.35 -6.32
CA MET A 209 5.84 16.63 -6.62
C MET A 209 6.48 17.04 -7.94
N LEU A 210 7.75 16.67 -8.12
CA LEU A 210 8.47 16.69 -9.38
C LEU A 210 8.97 15.28 -9.68
N LEU A 211 8.80 14.86 -10.94
CA LEU A 211 9.46 13.68 -11.49
C LEU A 211 10.69 14.12 -12.28
N ARG A 212 11.86 13.60 -11.93
CA ARG A 212 13.10 13.79 -12.70
C ARG A 212 13.53 12.47 -13.28
N ARG A 213 14.20 12.50 -14.43
CA ARG A 213 14.83 11.31 -14.99
C ARG A 213 15.94 10.84 -14.03
N SER A 214 15.93 9.57 -13.66
CA SER A 214 16.94 8.95 -12.79
C SER A 214 18.20 8.57 -13.55
#